data_6e207a082ce369a0202566d5fa7f5061
#
_entry.id   6e207a082ce369a0202566d5fa7f5061
#
_cell.length_a   1.000
_cell.length_b   1.000
_cell.length_c   1.000
_cell.angle_alpha   90.00
_cell.angle_beta   90.00
_cell.angle_gamma   90.00
#
_symmetry.space_group_name_H-M   'P 1'
#
loop_
_entity.id
_entity.type
_entity.pdbx_description
1 polymer ?
#
loop_
_entity_poly.entity_id
_entity_poly.type
_entity_poly.pdbx_seq_one_letter_code
_entity_poly.pdbx_strand_id
1 'polypeptide(L)'
;MQIFDRLRTVLTRDNITRCALYGFLPALVFYLVALFIMRQAGFSYVEILRDPAQQTEQSSFLGFLSSVGTWFWVSAAAISFFRVLSDAPAEAAHRTVLWMIAGFSLFLGVDDFFLIHDRYITEGILIPVYIVFLWVLLKRYSGVVMGTDGTAFFMAGGLLAFSVVVDAVQEILPIGYGASQALEEGGKFTGAAVWMYFCARVAAYRGAPLQSGSR
;
A
#
# COMPACT_ATOMS: atom_id res chain seq x y z
N MET A 1 16.37 37.81 15.22
CA MET A 1 16.64 38.26 13.83
C MET A 1 16.82 37.10 12.85
N GLN A 2 17.66 36.10 13.11
CA GLN A 2 17.93 35.00 12.17
C GLN A 2 16.72 34.13 11.75
N ILE A 3 15.70 33.91 12.59
CA ILE A 3 14.54 33.06 12.26
C ILE A 3 13.61 33.76 11.25
N PHE A 4 13.38 35.06 11.41
CA PHE A 4 12.52 35.82 10.49
C PHE A 4 13.13 35.95 9.08
N ASP A 5 14.46 36.08 8.99
CA ASP A 5 15.14 36.13 7.72
C ASP A 5 15.10 34.78 6.98
N ARG A 6 15.25 33.66 7.72
CA ARG A 6 15.07 32.31 7.17
C ARG A 6 13.63 32.04 6.73
N LEU A 7 12.62 32.50 7.47
CA LEU A 7 11.22 32.37 7.08
C LEU A 7 10.94 33.08 5.76
N ARG A 8 11.49 34.23 5.52
CA ARG A 8 11.35 34.96 4.23
C ARG A 8 11.96 34.22 3.05
N THR A 9 13.08 33.50 3.27
CA THR A 9 13.72 32.72 2.20
C THR A 9 12.96 31.43 1.86
N VAL A 10 12.18 30.89 2.80
CA VAL A 10 11.39 29.68 2.61
C VAL A 10 9.97 29.99 2.10
N LEU A 11 9.35 31.06 2.63
CA LEU A 11 8.00 31.49 2.24
C LEU A 11 8.02 32.31 0.94
N THR A 12 8.63 31.75 -0.09
CA THR A 12 8.56 32.33 -1.41
C THR A 12 7.21 32.05 -2.08
N ARG A 13 6.79 32.93 -2.99
CA ARG A 13 5.53 32.76 -3.72
C ARG A 13 5.47 31.39 -4.42
N ASP A 14 6.58 30.95 -5.02
CA ASP A 14 6.67 29.67 -5.72
C ASP A 14 6.50 28.47 -4.78
N ASN A 15 7.14 28.50 -3.61
CA ASN A 15 7.02 27.43 -2.62
C ASN A 15 5.60 27.35 -2.05
N ILE A 16 4.98 28.49 -1.77
CA ILE A 16 3.59 28.58 -1.31
C ILE A 16 2.67 28.02 -2.38
N THR A 17 2.83 28.43 -3.64
CA THR A 17 2.01 27.96 -4.74
C THR A 17 2.15 26.44 -4.96
N ARG A 18 3.36 25.90 -4.92
CA ARG A 18 3.59 24.44 -5.01
C ARG A 18 2.95 23.69 -3.85
N CYS A 19 3.13 24.15 -2.63
CA CYS A 19 2.52 23.53 -1.45
C CYS A 19 0.98 23.58 -1.54
N ALA A 20 0.43 24.71 -1.98
CA ALA A 20 -1.01 24.85 -2.17
C ALA A 20 -1.55 23.92 -3.28
N LEU A 21 -0.89 23.84 -4.43
CA LEU A 21 -1.35 23.04 -5.56
C LEU A 21 -1.16 21.54 -5.37
N TYR A 22 -0.04 21.10 -4.79
CA TYR A 22 0.30 19.67 -4.71
C TYR A 22 0.02 19.05 -3.35
N GLY A 23 -0.18 19.85 -2.31
CA GLY A 23 -0.51 19.38 -0.97
C GLY A 23 -1.92 19.80 -0.52
N PHE A 24 -2.11 21.08 -0.28
CA PHE A 24 -3.32 21.59 0.35
C PHE A 24 -4.57 21.40 -0.50
N LEU A 25 -4.56 21.83 -1.76
CA LEU A 25 -5.73 21.79 -2.63
C LEU A 25 -6.26 20.39 -2.91
N PRO A 26 -5.42 19.39 -3.29
CA PRO A 26 -5.89 18.02 -3.46
C PRO A 26 -6.49 17.43 -2.20
N ALA A 27 -5.88 17.66 -1.03
CA ALA A 27 -6.39 17.19 0.25
C ALA A 27 -7.73 17.85 0.60
N LEU A 28 -7.86 19.17 0.40
CA LEU A 28 -9.11 19.90 0.63
C LEU A 28 -10.23 19.43 -0.31
N VAL A 29 -9.93 19.27 -1.59
CA VAL A 29 -10.90 18.79 -2.58
C VAL A 29 -11.37 17.37 -2.22
N PHE A 30 -10.45 16.47 -1.91
CA PHE A 30 -10.80 15.11 -1.47
C PHE A 30 -11.70 15.15 -0.22
N TYR A 31 -11.31 15.92 0.79
CA TYR A 31 -12.06 16.05 2.03
C TYR A 31 -13.50 16.53 1.79
N LEU A 32 -13.66 17.61 1.03
CA LEU A 32 -14.98 18.18 0.74
C LEU A 32 -15.85 17.26 -0.11
N VAL A 33 -15.27 16.63 -1.13
CA VAL A 33 -15.98 15.69 -2.01
C VAL A 33 -16.39 14.44 -1.21
N ALA A 34 -15.51 13.88 -0.41
CA ALA A 34 -15.81 12.73 0.44
C ALA A 34 -16.93 13.06 1.45
N LEU A 35 -16.83 14.21 2.14
CA LEU A 35 -17.88 14.67 3.04
C LEU A 35 -19.22 14.80 2.31
N PHE A 36 -19.24 15.43 1.14
CA PHE A 36 -20.46 15.59 0.37
C PHE A 36 -21.08 14.27 -0.02
N ILE A 37 -20.28 13.36 -0.62
CA ILE A 37 -20.77 12.05 -1.06
C ILE A 37 -21.31 11.24 0.12
N MET A 38 -20.59 11.17 1.22
CA MET A 38 -20.99 10.39 2.39
C MET A 38 -22.23 10.98 3.08
N ARG A 39 -22.37 12.30 3.08
CA ARG A 39 -23.61 12.96 3.54
C ARG A 39 -24.81 12.60 2.67
N GLN A 40 -24.64 12.55 1.34
CA GLN A 40 -25.72 12.13 0.43
C GLN A 40 -26.07 10.63 0.60
N ALA A 41 -25.10 9.82 1.00
CA ALA A 41 -25.30 8.41 1.35
C ALA A 41 -26.02 8.20 2.71
N GLY A 42 -26.29 9.29 3.46
CA GLY A 42 -27.08 9.23 4.71
C GLY A 42 -26.24 9.23 5.99
N PHE A 43 -24.90 9.26 5.90
CA PHE A 43 -24.04 9.29 7.08
C PHE A 43 -24.05 10.67 7.76
N SER A 44 -24.05 10.71 9.09
CA SER A 44 -23.86 11.93 9.88
C SER A 44 -22.41 12.40 9.82
N TYR A 45 -22.15 13.68 10.16
CA TYR A 45 -20.76 14.16 10.27
C TYR A 45 -19.94 13.39 11.31
N VAL A 46 -20.55 12.96 12.40
CA VAL A 46 -19.88 12.18 13.45
C VAL A 46 -19.42 10.83 12.89
N GLU A 47 -20.29 10.14 12.16
CA GLU A 47 -19.97 8.84 11.53
C GLU A 47 -18.87 8.94 10.46
N ILE A 48 -18.77 10.07 9.78
CA ILE A 48 -17.75 10.27 8.74
C ILE A 48 -16.40 10.66 9.36
N LEU A 49 -16.41 11.50 10.39
CA LEU A 49 -15.20 12.20 10.85
C LEU A 49 -14.58 11.60 12.10
N ARG A 50 -15.33 10.86 12.92
CA ARG A 50 -14.80 10.24 14.14
C ARG A 50 -14.34 8.81 13.88
N ASP A 51 -13.28 8.45 14.59
CA ASP A 51 -12.77 7.08 14.62
C ASP A 51 -13.84 6.10 15.10
N PRO A 52 -13.99 4.90 14.47
CA PRO A 52 -14.97 3.91 14.87
C PRO A 52 -14.87 3.49 16.35
N ALA A 53 -13.66 3.38 16.90
CA ALA A 53 -13.48 3.03 18.31
C ALA A 53 -14.05 4.11 19.24
N GLN A 54 -13.93 5.40 18.88
CA GLN A 54 -14.56 6.48 19.61
C GLN A 54 -16.09 6.47 19.51
N GLN A 55 -16.63 6.11 18.34
CA GLN A 55 -18.09 6.04 18.14
C GLN A 55 -18.74 4.92 18.91
N THR A 56 -18.03 3.81 19.09
CA THR A 56 -18.53 2.59 19.76
C THR A 56 -18.05 2.47 21.21
N GLU A 57 -17.33 3.48 21.72
CA GLU A 57 -16.73 3.49 23.08
C GLU A 57 -15.83 2.28 23.35
N GLN A 58 -15.18 1.76 22.31
CA GLN A 58 -14.28 0.61 22.37
C GLN A 58 -12.82 1.06 22.56
N SER A 59 -11.96 0.10 22.93
CA SER A 59 -10.53 0.33 23.02
C SER A 59 -9.93 0.71 21.68
N SER A 60 -9.02 1.71 21.65
CA SER A 60 -8.25 2.10 20.47
C SER A 60 -7.31 0.99 19.96
N PHE A 61 -7.12 -0.08 20.73
CA PHE A 61 -6.37 -1.27 20.30
C PHE A 61 -7.22 -2.28 19.50
N LEU A 62 -8.54 -2.04 19.38
CA LEU A 62 -9.38 -2.90 18.57
C LEU A 62 -8.94 -2.83 17.09
N GLY A 63 -8.57 -3.98 16.52
CA GLY A 63 -8.11 -4.08 15.14
C GLY A 63 -6.76 -3.38 14.83
N PHE A 64 -5.95 -3.04 15.87
CA PHE A 64 -4.73 -2.27 15.62
C PHE A 64 -3.72 -3.01 14.72
N LEU A 65 -3.61 -4.33 14.82
CA LEU A 65 -2.71 -5.12 13.95
C LEU A 65 -3.18 -5.07 12.49
N SER A 66 -4.47 -5.16 12.24
CA SER A 66 -5.05 -4.98 10.90
C SER A 66 -4.76 -3.57 10.37
N SER A 67 -4.94 -2.54 11.19
CA SER A 67 -4.60 -1.15 10.81
C SER A 67 -3.12 -0.98 10.45
N VAL A 68 -2.20 -1.59 11.23
CA VAL A 68 -0.76 -1.59 10.91
C VAL A 68 -0.49 -2.36 9.62
N GLY A 69 -1.19 -3.46 9.37
CA GLY A 69 -1.15 -4.20 8.10
C GLY A 69 -1.49 -3.30 6.91
N THR A 70 -2.58 -2.56 7.01
CA THR A 70 -2.99 -1.57 6.00
C THR A 70 -1.91 -0.50 5.78
N TRP A 71 -1.21 -0.05 6.83
CA TRP A 71 -0.10 0.91 6.67
C TRP A 71 1.06 0.35 5.84
N PHE A 72 1.34 -0.96 5.88
CA PHE A 72 2.36 -1.55 5.01
C PHE A 72 1.98 -1.44 3.54
N TRP A 73 0.71 -1.70 3.19
CA TRP A 73 0.22 -1.53 1.82
C TRP A 73 0.32 -0.09 1.34
N VAL A 74 -0.15 0.86 2.14
CA VAL A 74 -0.10 2.30 1.82
C VAL A 74 1.35 2.78 1.71
N SER A 75 2.23 2.32 2.59
CA SER A 75 3.67 2.66 2.53
C SER A 75 4.33 2.09 1.28
N ALA A 76 4.02 0.84 0.90
CA ALA A 76 4.51 0.24 -0.34
C ALA A 76 4.08 1.03 -1.58
N ALA A 77 2.81 1.46 -1.62
CA ALA A 77 2.28 2.32 -2.67
C ALA A 77 3.02 3.67 -2.70
N ALA A 78 3.12 4.34 -1.55
CA ALA A 78 3.74 5.66 -1.44
C ALA A 78 5.21 5.65 -1.86
N ILE A 79 6.00 4.66 -1.40
CA ILE A 79 7.42 4.52 -1.76
C ILE A 79 7.58 4.33 -3.28
N SER A 80 6.75 3.49 -3.89
CA SER A 80 6.80 3.18 -5.31
C SER A 80 6.36 4.38 -6.16
N PHE A 81 5.27 5.06 -5.79
CA PHE A 81 4.83 6.30 -6.44
C PHE A 81 5.86 7.42 -6.29
N PHE A 82 6.40 7.61 -5.09
CA PHE A 82 7.42 8.63 -4.87
C PHE A 82 8.60 8.43 -5.81
N ARG A 83 9.11 7.21 -5.93
CA ARG A 83 10.25 6.90 -6.81
C ARG A 83 9.96 7.19 -8.27
N VAL A 84 8.78 6.80 -8.77
CA VAL A 84 8.44 6.99 -10.18
C VAL A 84 8.11 8.44 -10.53
N LEU A 85 7.63 9.22 -9.56
CA LEU A 85 7.24 10.62 -9.78
C LEU A 85 8.39 11.60 -9.56
N SER A 86 9.32 11.31 -8.64
CA SER A 86 10.42 12.22 -8.27
C SER A 86 11.70 11.97 -9.07
N ASP A 87 12.04 10.71 -9.33
CA ASP A 87 13.29 10.29 -9.97
C ASP A 87 13.05 8.98 -10.73
N ALA A 88 12.23 9.05 -11.80
CA ALA A 88 11.86 7.87 -12.56
C ALA A 88 13.07 7.16 -13.15
N PRO A 89 13.15 5.82 -13.06
CA PRO A 89 14.20 5.06 -13.73
C PRO A 89 14.21 5.30 -15.23
N ALA A 90 15.41 5.37 -15.82
CA ALA A 90 15.58 5.49 -17.26
C ALA A 90 15.04 4.25 -18.01
N GLU A 91 15.20 3.06 -17.41
CA GLU A 91 14.71 1.81 -17.97
C GLU A 91 13.18 1.74 -17.90
N ALA A 92 12.53 1.59 -19.06
CA ALA A 92 11.09 1.56 -19.16
C ALA A 92 10.45 0.38 -18.41
N ALA A 93 11.08 -0.79 -18.40
CA ALA A 93 10.60 -1.97 -17.68
C ALA A 93 10.55 -1.70 -16.17
N HIS A 94 11.60 -1.13 -15.60
CA HIS A 94 11.66 -0.79 -14.18
C HIS A 94 10.60 0.24 -13.80
N ARG A 95 10.46 1.30 -14.62
CA ARG A 95 9.42 2.32 -14.42
C ARG A 95 8.02 1.72 -14.46
N THR A 96 7.76 0.78 -15.39
CA THR A 96 6.46 0.10 -15.46
C THR A 96 6.21 -0.77 -14.24
N VAL A 97 7.21 -1.51 -13.76
CA VAL A 97 7.09 -2.29 -12.51
C VAL A 97 6.74 -1.40 -11.33
N LEU A 98 7.38 -0.24 -11.19
CA LEU A 98 7.06 0.72 -10.10
C LEU A 98 5.60 1.18 -10.17
N TRP A 99 5.07 1.53 -11.36
CA TRP A 99 3.66 1.86 -11.51
C TRP A 99 2.73 0.70 -11.15
N MET A 100 3.09 -0.51 -11.59
CA MET A 100 2.30 -1.71 -11.31
C MET A 100 2.24 -2.02 -9.81
N ILE A 101 3.40 -2.09 -9.14
CA ILE A 101 3.44 -2.39 -7.69
C ILE A 101 2.83 -1.25 -6.85
N ALA A 102 2.97 0.01 -7.27
CA ALA A 102 2.33 1.14 -6.61
C ALA A 102 0.80 1.05 -6.67
N GLY A 103 0.25 0.83 -7.87
CA GLY A 103 -1.20 0.68 -8.06
C GLY A 103 -1.76 -0.55 -7.36
N PHE A 104 -1.05 -1.69 -7.42
CA PHE A 104 -1.45 -2.91 -6.74
C PHE A 104 -1.44 -2.77 -5.21
N SER A 105 -0.38 -2.18 -4.65
CA SER A 105 -0.30 -1.93 -3.21
C SER A 105 -1.40 -0.98 -2.74
N LEU A 106 -1.69 0.07 -3.52
CA LEU A 106 -2.79 0.98 -3.20
C LEU A 106 -4.14 0.25 -3.22
N PHE A 107 -4.36 -0.62 -4.22
CA PHE A 107 -5.58 -1.40 -4.32
C PHE A 107 -5.73 -2.36 -3.12
N LEU A 108 -4.67 -3.08 -2.74
CA LEU A 108 -4.67 -3.94 -1.55
C LEU A 108 -4.93 -3.14 -0.26
N GLY A 109 -4.34 -1.94 -0.15
CA GLY A 109 -4.58 -1.06 1.01
C GLY A 109 -6.03 -0.58 1.08
N VAL A 110 -6.65 -0.27 -0.05
CA VAL A 110 -8.06 0.12 -0.13
C VAL A 110 -8.97 -1.08 0.15
N ASP A 111 -8.65 -2.25 -0.39
CA ASP A 111 -9.36 -3.48 -0.12
C ASP A 111 -9.38 -3.83 1.37
N ASP A 112 -8.23 -3.82 2.00
CA ASP A 112 -8.04 -4.12 3.42
C ASP A 112 -8.71 -3.08 4.32
N PHE A 113 -8.61 -1.79 3.98
CA PHE A 113 -9.20 -0.69 4.75
C PHE A 113 -10.73 -0.70 4.73
N PHE A 114 -11.34 -0.95 3.55
CA PHE A 114 -12.80 -0.96 3.38
C PHE A 114 -13.41 -2.35 3.50
N LEU A 115 -12.61 -3.39 3.76
CA LEU A 115 -13.05 -4.79 3.83
C LEU A 115 -13.81 -5.20 2.55
N ILE A 116 -13.25 -4.84 1.37
CA ILE A 116 -13.94 -5.03 0.09
C ILE A 116 -14.14 -6.51 -0.19
N HIS A 117 -13.11 -7.33 0.07
CA HIS A 117 -13.16 -8.79 -0.10
C HIS A 117 -14.17 -9.48 0.84
N ASP A 118 -14.41 -8.92 2.02
CA ASP A 118 -15.36 -9.49 2.98
C ASP A 118 -16.82 -9.05 2.73
N ARG A 119 -17.02 -7.81 2.25
CA ARG A 119 -18.33 -7.18 2.27
C ARG A 119 -18.95 -6.94 0.90
N TYR A 120 -18.15 -6.73 -0.14
CA TYR A 120 -18.65 -6.22 -1.42
C TYR A 120 -18.34 -7.13 -2.61
N ILE A 121 -17.14 -7.72 -2.66
CA ILE A 121 -16.68 -8.57 -3.75
C ILE A 121 -16.14 -9.86 -3.17
N THR A 122 -16.69 -10.99 -3.60
CA THR A 122 -16.27 -12.29 -3.08
C THR A 122 -14.76 -12.55 -3.33
N GLU A 123 -14.10 -13.15 -2.37
CA GLU A 123 -12.70 -13.58 -2.46
C GLU A 123 -12.43 -14.45 -3.70
N GLY A 124 -13.41 -15.27 -4.09
CA GLY A 124 -13.35 -16.08 -5.31
C GLY A 124 -13.12 -15.27 -6.60
N ILE A 125 -13.35 -13.95 -6.58
CA ILE A 125 -13.04 -13.05 -7.70
C ILE A 125 -11.71 -12.32 -7.44
N LEU A 126 -11.50 -11.80 -6.24
CA LEU A 126 -10.34 -10.95 -5.95
C LEU A 126 -9.02 -11.75 -5.91
N ILE A 127 -9.02 -12.94 -5.30
CA ILE A 127 -7.82 -13.80 -5.23
C ILE A 127 -7.29 -14.16 -6.63
N PRO A 128 -8.12 -14.64 -7.60
CA PRO A 128 -7.68 -14.83 -8.96
C PRO A 128 -7.09 -13.57 -9.62
N VAL A 129 -7.67 -12.39 -9.37
CA VAL A 129 -7.14 -11.11 -9.88
C VAL A 129 -5.76 -10.84 -9.32
N TYR A 130 -5.53 -11.05 -8.02
CA TYR A 130 -4.22 -10.90 -7.40
C TYR A 130 -3.20 -11.88 -7.97
N ILE A 131 -3.58 -13.15 -8.14
CA ILE A 131 -2.71 -14.18 -8.72
C ILE A 131 -2.34 -13.82 -10.15
N VAL A 132 -3.30 -13.40 -10.97
CA VAL A 132 -3.05 -12.99 -12.37
C VAL A 132 -2.11 -11.79 -12.41
N PHE A 133 -2.31 -10.81 -11.54
CA PHE A 133 -1.42 -9.66 -11.45
C PHE A 133 0.02 -10.06 -11.13
N LEU A 134 0.23 -10.86 -10.07
CA LEU A 134 1.55 -11.34 -9.66
C LEU A 134 2.20 -12.19 -10.75
N TRP A 135 1.42 -13.04 -11.42
CA TRP A 135 1.89 -13.85 -12.54
C TRP A 135 2.33 -13.00 -13.74
N VAL A 136 1.54 -11.98 -14.11
CA VAL A 136 1.91 -11.04 -15.18
C VAL A 136 3.18 -10.28 -14.82
N LEU A 137 3.29 -9.80 -13.59
CA LEU A 137 4.46 -9.10 -13.09
C LEU A 137 5.70 -10.00 -13.20
N LEU A 138 5.60 -11.24 -12.72
CA LEU A 138 6.69 -12.21 -12.77
C LEU A 138 7.03 -12.61 -14.20
N LYS A 139 6.04 -12.97 -15.04
CA LYS A 139 6.28 -13.45 -16.40
C LYS A 139 6.87 -12.38 -17.32
N ARG A 140 6.35 -11.15 -17.23
CA ARG A 140 6.72 -10.07 -18.15
C ARG A 140 7.93 -9.25 -17.68
N TYR A 141 8.14 -9.16 -16.38
CA TYR A 141 9.16 -8.32 -15.77
C TYR A 141 10.10 -9.09 -14.84
N SER A 142 10.29 -10.38 -15.08
CA SER A 142 11.17 -11.25 -14.27
C SER A 142 12.58 -10.67 -14.09
N GLY A 143 13.14 -10.02 -15.12
CA GLY A 143 14.46 -9.39 -15.03
C GLY A 143 14.53 -8.32 -13.95
N VAL A 144 13.49 -7.47 -13.81
CA VAL A 144 13.42 -6.46 -12.76
C VAL A 144 13.16 -7.11 -11.40
N VAL A 145 12.17 -8.01 -11.32
CA VAL A 145 11.79 -8.68 -10.06
C VAL A 145 12.97 -9.45 -9.46
N MET A 146 13.61 -10.30 -10.27
CA MET A 146 14.74 -11.13 -9.84
C MET A 146 16.02 -10.31 -9.66
N GLY A 147 16.25 -9.31 -10.50
CA GLY A 147 17.43 -8.46 -10.45
C GLY A 147 17.41 -7.47 -9.28
N THR A 148 16.26 -7.20 -8.68
CA THR A 148 16.15 -6.35 -7.50
C THR A 148 16.12 -7.17 -6.21
N ASP A 149 15.07 -7.93 -5.97
CA ASP A 149 14.96 -8.85 -4.81
C ASP A 149 13.87 -9.92 -5.02
N GLY A 150 14.19 -10.93 -5.86
CA GLY A 150 13.27 -12.04 -6.11
C GLY A 150 12.91 -12.83 -4.85
N THR A 151 13.81 -12.92 -3.87
CA THR A 151 13.56 -13.62 -2.61
C THR A 151 12.43 -12.94 -1.83
N ALA A 152 12.49 -11.62 -1.69
CA ALA A 152 11.43 -10.87 -1.02
C ALA A 152 10.09 -11.00 -1.75
N PHE A 153 10.09 -10.99 -3.09
CA PHE A 153 8.89 -11.20 -3.89
C PHE A 153 8.22 -12.55 -3.62
N PHE A 154 8.99 -13.65 -3.66
CA PHE A 154 8.43 -14.99 -3.41
C PHE A 154 8.07 -15.20 -1.95
N MET A 155 8.83 -14.63 -1.02
CA MET A 155 8.50 -14.73 0.41
C MET A 155 7.20 -14.00 0.72
N ALA A 156 7.01 -12.80 0.20
CA ALA A 156 5.75 -12.07 0.35
C ALA A 156 4.58 -12.86 -0.26
N GLY A 157 4.72 -13.31 -1.50
CA GLY A 157 3.70 -14.12 -2.17
C GLY A 157 3.38 -15.43 -1.43
N GLY A 158 4.39 -16.11 -0.90
CA GLY A 158 4.22 -17.33 -0.11
C GLY A 158 3.48 -17.12 1.22
N LEU A 159 3.81 -16.04 1.93
CA LEU A 159 3.13 -15.68 3.19
C LEU A 159 1.67 -15.28 2.96
N LEU A 160 1.41 -14.52 1.91
CA LEU A 160 0.04 -14.15 1.52
C LEU A 160 -0.77 -15.36 1.05
N ALA A 161 -0.16 -16.24 0.25
CA ALA A 161 -0.79 -17.50 -0.14
C ALA A 161 -1.08 -18.40 1.07
N PHE A 162 -0.16 -18.45 2.05
CA PHE A 162 -0.37 -19.16 3.30
C PHE A 162 -1.59 -18.62 4.06
N SER A 163 -1.73 -17.30 4.19
CA SER A 163 -2.90 -16.67 4.81
C SER A 163 -4.21 -17.11 4.12
N VAL A 164 -4.29 -16.99 2.80
CA VAL A 164 -5.44 -17.41 2.01
C VAL A 164 -5.75 -18.92 2.18
N VAL A 165 -4.73 -19.76 2.23
CA VAL A 165 -4.93 -21.21 2.45
C VAL A 165 -5.46 -21.47 3.86
N VAL A 166 -4.91 -20.81 4.89
CA VAL A 166 -5.40 -20.98 6.28
C VAL A 166 -6.87 -20.58 6.37
N ASP A 167 -7.26 -19.46 5.79
CA ASP A 167 -8.66 -19.02 5.74
C ASP A 167 -9.55 -20.07 5.05
N ALA A 168 -9.18 -20.52 3.86
CA ALA A 168 -9.94 -21.50 3.09
C ALA A 168 -10.16 -22.84 3.81
N VAL A 169 -9.27 -23.22 4.73
CA VAL A 169 -9.34 -24.51 5.45
C VAL A 169 -9.65 -24.36 6.94
N GLN A 170 -9.91 -23.14 7.44
CA GLN A 170 -10.07 -22.87 8.87
C GLN A 170 -11.18 -23.72 9.54
N GLU A 171 -12.26 -24.04 8.82
CA GLU A 171 -13.36 -24.84 9.34
C GLU A 171 -12.99 -26.33 9.58
N ILE A 172 -11.98 -26.84 8.86
CA ILE A 172 -11.54 -28.24 8.96
C ILE A 172 -10.25 -28.40 9.77
N LEU A 173 -9.60 -27.30 10.17
CA LEU A 173 -8.41 -27.36 11.00
C LEU A 173 -8.73 -27.86 12.41
N PRO A 174 -7.94 -28.78 12.98
CA PRO A 174 -8.16 -29.31 14.35
C PRO A 174 -7.65 -28.33 15.43
N ILE A 175 -7.82 -27.02 15.21
CA ILE A 175 -7.41 -25.95 16.12
C ILE A 175 -8.59 -24.99 16.36
N GLY A 176 -8.57 -24.30 17.49
CA GLY A 176 -9.64 -23.33 17.80
C GLY A 176 -9.60 -22.13 16.83
N TYR A 177 -10.78 -21.54 16.57
CA TYR A 177 -10.96 -20.40 15.66
C TYR A 177 -9.97 -19.24 15.91
N GLY A 178 -9.71 -18.87 17.17
CA GLY A 178 -8.72 -17.82 17.48
C GLY A 178 -7.29 -18.17 17.09
N ALA A 179 -6.92 -19.45 17.06
CA ALA A 179 -5.61 -19.88 16.61
C ALA A 179 -5.50 -19.88 15.06
N SER A 180 -6.56 -20.28 14.36
CA SER A 180 -6.59 -20.17 12.89
C SER A 180 -6.53 -18.71 12.44
N GLN A 181 -7.29 -17.82 13.07
CA GLN A 181 -7.23 -16.38 12.82
C GLN A 181 -5.84 -15.79 13.10
N ALA A 182 -5.17 -16.22 14.18
CA ALA A 182 -3.81 -15.74 14.47
C ALA A 182 -2.79 -16.20 13.40
N LEU A 183 -2.95 -17.37 12.79
CA LEU A 183 -2.11 -17.86 11.71
C LEU A 183 -2.40 -17.13 10.40
N GLU A 184 -3.66 -16.98 10.05
CA GLU A 184 -4.13 -16.28 8.86
C GLU A 184 -3.66 -14.84 8.86
N GLU A 185 -4.06 -14.06 9.89
CA GLU A 185 -3.69 -12.65 10.02
C GLU A 185 -2.18 -12.46 10.19
N GLY A 186 -1.49 -13.39 10.86
CA GLY A 186 -0.04 -13.40 10.97
C GLY A 186 0.64 -13.57 9.61
N GLY A 187 0.12 -14.45 8.76
CA GLY A 187 0.56 -14.63 7.38
C GLY A 187 0.35 -13.38 6.53
N LYS A 188 -0.86 -12.80 6.59
CA LYS A 188 -1.23 -11.57 5.91
C LYS A 188 -0.33 -10.39 6.34
N PHE A 189 -0.19 -10.16 7.64
CA PHE A 189 0.60 -9.09 8.22
C PHE A 189 2.08 -9.17 7.83
N THR A 190 2.68 -10.36 8.00
CA THR A 190 4.10 -10.56 7.65
C THR A 190 4.32 -10.53 6.15
N GLY A 191 3.37 -11.05 5.37
CA GLY A 191 3.37 -10.96 3.91
C GLY A 191 3.33 -9.52 3.42
N ALA A 192 2.46 -8.68 3.98
CA ALA A 192 2.38 -7.26 3.67
C ALA A 192 3.67 -6.50 4.02
N ALA A 193 4.28 -6.81 5.17
CA ALA A 193 5.56 -6.22 5.58
C ALA A 193 6.70 -6.59 4.61
N VAL A 194 6.79 -7.86 4.21
CA VAL A 194 7.80 -8.33 3.23
C VAL A 194 7.52 -7.76 1.84
N TRP A 195 6.25 -7.60 1.45
CA TRP A 195 5.88 -6.91 0.22
C TRP A 195 6.32 -5.44 0.22
N MET A 196 6.08 -4.71 1.30
CA MET A 196 6.57 -3.34 1.45
C MET A 196 8.10 -3.28 1.33
N TYR A 197 8.81 -4.21 1.96
CA TYR A 197 10.26 -4.32 1.81
C TYR A 197 10.67 -4.57 0.35
N PHE A 198 10.01 -5.49 -0.37
CA PHE A 198 10.24 -5.71 -1.81
C PHE A 198 10.03 -4.42 -2.62
N CYS A 199 8.92 -3.70 -2.39
CA CYS A 199 8.65 -2.43 -3.06
C CYS A 199 9.74 -1.39 -2.78
N ALA A 200 10.23 -1.31 -1.55
CA ALA A 200 11.34 -0.43 -1.18
C ALA A 200 12.65 -0.83 -1.90
N ARG A 201 12.94 -2.13 -2.04
CA ARG A 201 14.09 -2.64 -2.81
C ARG A 201 14.00 -2.27 -4.28
N VAL A 202 12.82 -2.44 -4.90
CA VAL A 202 12.58 -2.04 -6.29
C VAL A 202 12.74 -0.52 -6.45
N ALA A 203 12.19 0.27 -5.53
CA ALA A 203 12.31 1.72 -5.56
C ALA A 203 13.74 2.22 -5.36
N ALA A 204 14.51 1.57 -4.49
CA ALA A 204 15.90 1.94 -4.21
C ALA A 204 16.88 1.51 -5.33
N TYR A 205 16.48 0.56 -6.18
CA TYR A 205 17.36 0.05 -7.22
C TYR A 205 17.66 1.13 -8.28
N ARG A 206 18.94 1.36 -8.54
CA ARG A 206 19.41 2.39 -9.49
C ARG A 206 20.08 1.82 -10.74
N GLY A 207 19.95 0.51 -10.98
CA GLY A 207 20.68 -0.20 -12.02
C GLY A 207 22.13 -0.52 -11.56
N ALA A 208 22.71 -1.60 -12.10
CA ALA A 208 24.14 -1.81 -11.99
C ALA A 208 24.85 -0.66 -12.74
N PRO A 209 25.95 -0.08 -12.21
CA PRO A 209 26.77 0.82 -12.99
C PRO A 209 27.16 0.10 -14.29
N LEU A 210 26.91 0.74 -15.44
CA LEU A 210 27.41 0.23 -16.70
C LEU A 210 28.90 0.01 -16.50
N GLN A 211 29.35 -1.23 -16.48
CA GLN A 211 30.78 -1.53 -16.51
C GLN A 211 31.28 -0.84 -17.77
N SER A 212 32.00 0.27 -17.61
CA SER A 212 32.73 0.89 -18.68
C SER A 212 33.68 -0.18 -19.21
N GLY A 213 33.30 -0.77 -20.35
CA GLY A 213 34.08 -1.80 -20.98
C GLY A 213 35.52 -1.33 -21.09
N SER A 214 36.40 -2.00 -20.37
CA SER A 214 37.83 -1.98 -20.67
C SER A 214 38.00 -2.50 -22.08
N ARG A 215 38.24 -1.59 -23.00
CA ARG A 215 38.84 -1.90 -24.30
C ARG A 215 40.32 -2.15 -24.09
#